data_251641971bd766fc67ac5ab4364394d5
#
_entry.id   251641971bd766fc67ac5ab4364394d5
#
_cell.length_a   1.000
_cell.length_b   1.000
_cell.length_c   1.000
_cell.angle_alpha   90.00
_cell.angle_beta   90.00
_cell.angle_gamma   90.00
#
_symmetry.space_group_name_H-M   'P 1'
#
loop_
_entity.id
_entity.type
_entity.pdbx_description
1 polymer ?
#
loop_
_entity_poly.entity_id
_entity_poly.type
_entity_poly.pdbx_seq_one_letter_code
_entity_poly.pdbx_strand_id
1 'polypeptide(L)'
;MTTHRQLGGTRLTLHRVCLQLTRVICLVLLATEATVALAAEANVRYARSYVSHDWGQIHVLTSHPVGASQDIPMVCLPPNPYSGNYYRLFMAELGSDRTMLSLDYPGLGQSDVYKGDFSVGTLADVMAESLYKLGYGPQGSGPVDLCGYHSGTFVAMELAISHPALVRKVVMVGIPYFEGPERQELWERLSEIKPWPDAHAATQADWEFAVEKRNKSVTLERAYTNFLESARAWQGKPRIYNAVFRYPAEDRAPLLSHSTLVLNPHADLMEHSRALAALLPNVEVVELPDLQYGIFDVAPEELAARVRPFLKAPK
;
A
#
# COMPACT_ATOMS: atom_id res chain seq x y z
N MET A 1 0.75 69.63 25.12
CA MET A 1 1.90 68.69 25.06
C MET A 1 1.49 67.47 25.86
N THR A 2 0.98 66.43 25.24
CA THR A 2 0.53 65.21 25.91
C THR A 2 1.07 64.02 25.18
N THR A 3 1.73 63.17 25.90
CA THR A 3 2.51 62.00 25.56
C THR A 3 1.71 60.89 24.90
N HIS A 4 2.06 60.56 23.64
CA HIS A 4 1.71 59.34 22.98
C HIS A 4 2.99 58.58 22.63
N ARG A 5 3.50 57.76 23.57
CA ARG A 5 4.52 56.70 23.30
C ARG A 5 4.46 55.66 24.41
N GLN A 6 3.80 54.55 24.15
CA GLN A 6 4.12 53.20 24.68
C GLN A 6 2.97 52.21 24.47
N LEU A 7 2.72 51.80 23.21
CA LEU A 7 1.86 50.61 22.94
C LEU A 7 2.39 49.72 21.79
N GLY A 8 3.56 50.05 21.22
CA GLY A 8 4.12 49.26 20.10
C GLY A 8 5.01 48.10 20.49
N GLY A 9 5.64 48.18 21.70
CA GLY A 9 6.65 47.18 22.11
C GLY A 9 6.07 45.84 22.59
N THR A 10 4.92 45.89 23.24
CA THR A 10 4.30 44.68 23.83
C THR A 10 3.66 43.74 22.81
N ARG A 11 3.11 44.26 21.73
CA ARG A 11 2.52 43.42 20.63
C ARG A 11 3.57 42.67 19.84
N LEU A 12 4.72 43.29 19.56
CA LEU A 12 5.83 42.62 18.87
C LEU A 12 6.47 41.51 19.68
N THR A 13 6.55 41.68 21.01
CA THR A 13 7.10 40.66 21.92
C THR A 13 6.19 39.45 22.07
N LEU A 14 4.87 39.64 22.17
CA LEU A 14 3.90 38.56 22.21
C LEU A 14 3.92 37.75 20.89
N HIS A 15 3.99 38.41 19.75
CA HIS A 15 4.01 37.73 18.44
C HIS A 15 5.27 36.87 18.25
N ARG A 16 6.42 37.36 18.71
CA ARG A 16 7.67 36.58 18.70
C ARG A 16 7.65 35.39 19.67
N VAL A 17 7.05 35.54 20.84
CA VAL A 17 6.90 34.44 21.82
C VAL A 17 5.91 33.39 21.29
N CYS A 18 4.77 33.78 20.70
CA CYS A 18 3.87 32.83 20.05
C CYS A 18 4.55 32.07 18.90
N LEU A 19 5.29 32.74 18.02
CA LEU A 19 6.01 32.10 16.93
C LEU A 19 7.09 31.13 17.42
N GLN A 20 7.79 31.45 18.51
CA GLN A 20 8.76 30.55 19.12
C GLN A 20 8.10 29.35 19.79
N LEU A 21 6.99 29.54 20.52
CA LEU A 21 6.20 28.45 21.10
C LEU A 21 5.63 27.51 20.02
N THR A 22 5.09 28.04 18.93
CA THR A 22 4.62 27.22 17.80
C THR A 22 5.73 26.41 17.16
N ARG A 23 6.93 27.01 17.00
CA ARG A 23 8.11 26.29 16.46
C ARG A 23 8.60 25.19 17.41
N VAL A 24 8.61 25.42 18.70
CA VAL A 24 9.00 24.41 19.70
C VAL A 24 7.97 23.28 19.75
N ILE A 25 6.68 23.58 19.72
CA ILE A 25 5.60 22.57 19.66
C ILE A 25 5.72 21.73 18.39
N CYS A 26 5.92 22.34 17.21
CA CYS A 26 6.14 21.62 15.95
C CYS A 26 7.41 20.75 15.99
N LEU A 27 8.50 21.24 16.56
CA LEU A 27 9.74 20.47 16.71
C LEU A 27 9.59 19.29 17.68
N VAL A 28 8.83 19.46 18.76
CA VAL A 28 8.54 18.38 19.71
C VAL A 28 7.62 17.33 19.07
N LEU A 29 6.60 17.73 18.32
CA LEU A 29 5.72 16.81 17.59
C LEU A 29 6.48 16.03 16.52
N LEU A 30 7.32 16.68 15.72
CA LEU A 30 8.17 16.01 14.73
C LEU A 30 9.18 15.05 15.36
N ALA A 31 9.72 15.40 16.53
CA ALA A 31 10.63 14.52 17.26
C ALA A 31 9.90 13.30 17.87
N THR A 32 8.65 13.46 18.29
CA THR A 32 7.84 12.33 18.80
C THR A 32 7.45 11.35 17.68
N GLU A 33 7.03 11.82 16.52
CA GLU A 33 6.70 10.96 15.36
C GLU A 33 7.92 10.17 14.87
N ALA A 34 9.10 10.82 14.77
CA ALA A 34 10.33 10.13 14.39
C ALA A 34 10.76 9.08 15.42
N THR A 35 10.53 9.33 16.72
CA THR A 35 10.86 8.38 17.80
C THR A 35 9.92 7.19 17.81
N VAL A 36 8.66 7.37 17.47
CA VAL A 36 7.65 6.30 17.40
C VAL A 36 7.93 5.39 16.20
N ALA A 37 8.19 5.93 15.03
CA ALA A 37 8.54 5.15 13.84
C ALA A 37 9.84 4.33 14.04
N LEU A 38 10.85 4.89 14.70
CA LEU A 38 12.08 4.18 15.07
C LEU A 38 11.82 3.07 16.11
N ALA A 39 10.89 3.30 17.03
CA ALA A 39 10.50 2.31 18.04
C ALA A 39 9.72 1.14 17.44
N ALA A 40 8.86 1.38 16.44
CA ALA A 40 8.13 0.32 15.74
C ALA A 40 9.08 -0.58 14.94
N GLU A 41 10.03 0.00 14.20
CA GLU A 41 11.06 -0.78 13.50
C GLU A 41 11.96 -1.60 14.45
N ALA A 42 12.14 -1.18 15.68
CA ALA A 42 12.90 -1.95 16.69
C ALA A 42 12.18 -3.21 17.16
N ASN A 43 10.86 -3.31 16.97
CA ASN A 43 10.05 -4.45 17.37
C ASN A 43 9.95 -5.56 16.30
N VAL A 44 10.51 -5.34 15.12
CA VAL A 44 10.49 -6.30 14.01
C VAL A 44 11.88 -6.54 13.44
N ARG A 45 12.06 -7.72 12.85
CA ARG A 45 13.25 -8.08 12.07
C ARG A 45 12.86 -8.24 10.62
N TYR A 46 13.46 -7.45 9.74
CA TYR A 46 13.26 -7.60 8.31
C TYR A 46 14.18 -8.66 7.72
N ALA A 47 13.62 -9.46 6.82
CA ALA A 47 14.34 -10.41 5.99
C ALA A 47 13.93 -10.25 4.53
N ARG A 48 14.84 -10.62 3.63
CA ARG A 48 14.57 -10.71 2.18
C ARG A 48 14.88 -12.13 1.73
N SER A 49 14.03 -12.65 0.87
CA SER A 49 14.20 -13.97 0.27
C SER A 49 13.67 -13.98 -1.14
N TYR A 50 13.94 -15.05 -1.87
CA TYR A 50 13.43 -15.27 -3.21
C TYR A 50 12.74 -16.62 -3.29
N VAL A 51 11.62 -16.66 -3.99
CA VAL A 51 10.91 -17.88 -4.35
C VAL A 51 11.14 -18.18 -5.81
N SER A 52 11.70 -19.36 -6.11
CA SER A 52 12.00 -19.77 -7.49
C SER A 52 10.76 -20.31 -8.19
N HIS A 53 10.58 -19.90 -9.45
CA HIS A 53 9.62 -20.39 -10.42
C HIS A 53 10.38 -20.82 -11.66
N ASP A 54 9.78 -21.59 -12.56
CA ASP A 54 10.42 -22.07 -13.79
C ASP A 54 10.87 -20.93 -14.72
N TRP A 55 10.28 -19.74 -14.56
CA TRP A 55 10.53 -18.56 -15.37
C TRP A 55 11.40 -17.51 -14.69
N GLY A 56 11.75 -17.66 -13.41
CA GLY A 56 12.52 -16.68 -12.64
C GLY A 56 12.22 -16.72 -11.15
N GLN A 57 12.45 -15.61 -10.46
CA GLN A 57 12.32 -15.53 -9.01
C GLN A 57 11.39 -14.37 -8.60
N ILE A 58 10.58 -14.61 -7.57
CA ILE A 58 9.79 -13.61 -6.87
C ILE A 58 10.51 -13.20 -5.60
N HIS A 59 10.76 -11.92 -5.44
CA HIS A 59 11.30 -11.33 -4.21
C HIS A 59 10.22 -11.20 -3.14
N VAL A 60 10.60 -11.51 -1.90
CA VAL A 60 9.74 -11.45 -0.72
C VAL A 60 10.42 -10.63 0.36
N LEU A 61 9.79 -9.54 0.76
CA LEU A 61 10.12 -8.81 1.98
C LEU A 61 9.30 -9.39 3.13
N THR A 62 9.95 -9.78 4.22
CA THR A 62 9.28 -10.30 5.41
C THR A 62 9.65 -9.45 6.62
N SER A 63 8.69 -9.17 7.51
CA SER A 63 8.96 -8.72 8.86
C SER A 63 8.49 -9.76 9.86
N HIS A 64 9.36 -10.07 10.82
CA HIS A 64 9.06 -10.99 11.92
C HIS A 64 9.05 -10.21 13.24
N PRO A 65 8.10 -10.46 14.15
CA PRO A 65 8.16 -9.93 15.51
C PRO A 65 9.46 -10.34 16.20
N VAL A 66 9.99 -9.51 17.08
CA VAL A 66 11.20 -9.82 17.87
C VAL A 66 10.93 -10.96 18.84
N GLY A 67 9.69 -11.11 19.31
CA GLY A 67 9.23 -12.23 20.16
C GLY A 67 8.57 -13.34 19.35
N ALA A 68 8.12 -14.40 20.05
CA ALA A 68 7.28 -15.43 19.44
C ALA A 68 5.89 -14.87 19.15
N SER A 69 5.37 -15.16 17.96
CA SER A 69 3.98 -14.88 17.59
C SER A 69 3.32 -16.15 17.09
N GLN A 70 2.05 -16.33 17.45
CA GLN A 70 1.18 -17.40 16.93
C GLN A 70 0.04 -16.81 16.07
N ASP A 71 0.03 -15.51 15.84
CA ASP A 71 -0.97 -14.86 15.01
C ASP A 71 -0.79 -15.25 13.53
N ILE A 72 -1.91 -15.36 12.83
CA ILE A 72 -1.92 -15.71 11.41
C ILE A 72 -1.15 -14.66 10.61
N PRO A 73 -0.20 -15.09 9.77
CA PRO A 73 0.59 -14.18 8.94
C PRO A 73 -0.27 -13.35 7.98
N MET A 74 0.18 -12.14 7.66
CA MET A 74 -0.48 -11.28 6.69
C MET A 74 0.42 -11.00 5.49
N VAL A 75 -0.15 -11.13 4.29
CA VAL A 75 0.51 -10.86 3.01
C VAL A 75 -0.01 -9.54 2.45
N CYS A 76 0.89 -8.63 2.19
CA CYS A 76 0.61 -7.33 1.58
C CYS A 76 0.94 -7.36 0.08
N LEU A 77 -0.03 -7.04 -0.75
CA LEU A 77 0.07 -7.00 -2.20
C LEU A 77 0.18 -5.54 -2.67
N PRO A 78 1.35 -5.13 -3.21
CA PRO A 78 1.67 -3.73 -3.41
C PRO A 78 0.83 -3.06 -4.51
N PRO A 79 0.69 -1.73 -4.43
CA PRO A 79 0.12 -0.97 -5.54
C PRO A 79 1.13 -0.89 -6.69
N ASN A 80 0.65 -0.93 -7.93
CA ASN A 80 1.48 -0.65 -9.10
C ASN A 80 1.89 0.85 -9.09
N PRO A 81 3.16 1.21 -9.29
CA PRO A 81 4.29 0.38 -9.74
C PRO A 81 5.29 -0.02 -8.63
N TYR A 82 4.87 -0.04 -7.39
CA TYR A 82 5.76 -0.20 -6.24
C TYR A 82 6.03 -1.67 -5.89
N SER A 83 7.08 -1.87 -5.10
CA SER A 83 7.47 -3.15 -4.50
C SER A 83 6.86 -3.33 -3.10
N GLY A 84 7.13 -4.47 -2.49
CA GLY A 84 6.76 -4.74 -1.10
C GLY A 84 7.30 -3.73 -0.09
N ASN A 85 8.36 -3.01 -0.44
CA ASN A 85 8.90 -1.94 0.40
C ASN A 85 7.91 -0.77 0.61
N TYR A 86 6.87 -0.67 -0.22
CA TYR A 86 5.79 0.30 -0.02
C TYR A 86 5.10 0.14 1.33
N TYR A 87 5.00 -1.08 1.84
CA TYR A 87 4.36 -1.39 3.12
C TYR A 87 5.30 -1.35 4.33
N ARG A 88 6.57 -0.97 4.17
CA ARG A 88 7.59 -1.12 5.21
C ARG A 88 7.16 -0.57 6.57
N LEU A 89 6.61 0.64 6.64
CA LEU A 89 6.17 1.24 7.90
C LEU A 89 4.95 0.49 8.49
N PHE A 90 3.98 0.15 7.67
CA PHE A 90 2.83 -0.65 8.10
C PHE A 90 3.25 -2.06 8.57
N MET A 91 4.24 -2.67 7.91
CA MET A 91 4.82 -3.95 8.32
C MET A 91 5.60 -3.84 9.64
N ALA A 92 6.13 -2.67 9.99
CA ALA A 92 6.71 -2.42 11.30
C ALA A 92 5.64 -2.40 12.40
N GLU A 93 4.55 -1.70 12.16
CA GLU A 93 3.46 -1.53 13.12
C GLU A 93 2.69 -2.83 13.37
N LEU A 94 2.14 -3.42 12.30
CA LEU A 94 1.34 -4.64 12.41
C LEU A 94 2.21 -5.88 12.66
N GLY A 95 3.46 -5.87 12.18
CA GLY A 95 4.43 -6.94 12.33
C GLY A 95 4.96 -7.14 13.75
N SER A 96 4.61 -6.25 14.69
CA SER A 96 4.93 -6.41 16.11
C SER A 96 4.23 -7.62 16.75
N ASP A 97 3.10 -8.07 16.20
CA ASP A 97 2.31 -9.19 16.72
C ASP A 97 2.19 -10.39 15.76
N ARG A 98 2.60 -10.26 14.50
CA ARG A 98 2.52 -11.33 13.49
C ARG A 98 3.62 -11.24 12.44
N THR A 99 3.86 -12.32 11.72
CA THR A 99 4.68 -12.28 10.52
C THR A 99 3.94 -11.55 9.40
N MET A 100 4.62 -10.57 8.80
CA MET A 100 4.13 -9.87 7.62
C MET A 100 5.00 -10.22 6.42
N LEU A 101 4.37 -10.42 5.27
CA LEU A 101 5.06 -10.65 4.01
C LEU A 101 4.59 -9.62 2.97
N SER A 102 5.47 -9.22 2.08
CA SER A 102 5.06 -8.55 0.86
C SER A 102 5.88 -9.09 -0.32
N LEU A 103 5.17 -9.51 -1.37
CA LEU A 103 5.76 -10.11 -2.56
C LEU A 103 5.75 -9.08 -3.68
N ASP A 104 6.89 -8.92 -4.34
CA ASP A 104 7.00 -8.07 -5.53
C ASP A 104 6.37 -8.79 -6.73
N TYR A 105 5.53 -8.09 -7.48
CA TYR A 105 4.98 -8.68 -8.71
C TYR A 105 6.06 -8.95 -9.74
N PRO A 106 5.85 -9.92 -10.66
CA PRO A 106 6.75 -10.16 -11.77
C PRO A 106 7.10 -8.87 -12.54
N GLY A 107 8.39 -8.55 -12.63
CA GLY A 107 8.89 -7.36 -13.30
C GLY A 107 8.83 -6.07 -12.49
N LEU A 108 8.43 -6.13 -11.22
CA LEU A 108 8.53 -5.01 -10.28
C LEU A 108 9.55 -5.29 -9.17
N GLY A 109 9.98 -4.25 -8.50
CA GLY A 109 10.90 -4.33 -7.37
C GLY A 109 12.16 -5.13 -7.67
N GLN A 110 12.33 -6.26 -7.00
CA GLN A 110 13.46 -7.18 -7.14
C GLN A 110 13.08 -8.50 -7.84
N SER A 111 11.79 -8.64 -8.27
CA SER A 111 11.33 -9.85 -8.97
C SER A 111 11.73 -9.87 -10.43
N ASP A 112 11.97 -11.08 -10.95
CA ASP A 112 12.25 -11.30 -12.37
C ASP A 112 11.03 -11.01 -13.24
N VAL A 113 11.28 -10.75 -14.53
CA VAL A 113 10.25 -10.44 -15.52
C VAL A 113 9.59 -11.73 -16.04
N TYR A 114 8.29 -11.88 -15.79
CA TYR A 114 7.51 -12.94 -16.44
C TYR A 114 7.14 -12.55 -17.88
N LYS A 115 7.43 -13.43 -18.83
CA LYS A 115 7.22 -13.17 -20.27
C LYS A 115 5.92 -13.73 -20.83
N GLY A 116 5.16 -14.49 -20.02
CA GLY A 116 3.88 -15.08 -20.43
C GLY A 116 2.73 -14.07 -20.44
N ASP A 117 1.52 -14.60 -20.58
CA ASP A 117 0.30 -13.79 -20.48
C ASP A 117 0.17 -13.14 -19.11
N PHE A 118 -0.28 -11.89 -19.08
CA PHE A 118 -0.25 -11.06 -17.89
C PHE A 118 -1.65 -10.55 -17.58
N SER A 119 -2.28 -11.20 -16.62
CA SER A 119 -3.62 -10.87 -16.11
C SER A 119 -3.62 -10.79 -14.59
N VAL A 120 -4.68 -10.28 -13.99
CA VAL A 120 -4.85 -10.33 -12.53
C VAL A 120 -4.90 -11.77 -12.03
N GLY A 121 -5.54 -12.68 -12.81
CA GLY A 121 -5.52 -14.11 -12.50
C GLY A 121 -4.13 -14.70 -12.49
N THR A 122 -3.31 -14.42 -13.52
CA THR A 122 -1.90 -14.86 -13.57
C THR A 122 -1.10 -14.31 -12.39
N LEU A 123 -1.31 -13.04 -12.00
CA LEU A 123 -0.66 -12.46 -10.82
C LEU A 123 -1.07 -13.18 -9.55
N ALA A 124 -2.36 -13.45 -9.38
CA ALA A 124 -2.89 -14.18 -8.22
C ALA A 124 -2.31 -15.59 -8.13
N ASP A 125 -2.23 -16.32 -9.25
CA ASP A 125 -1.67 -17.67 -9.30
C ASP A 125 -0.17 -17.69 -8.94
N VAL A 126 0.61 -16.74 -9.46
CA VAL A 126 2.04 -16.60 -9.12
C VAL A 126 2.22 -16.29 -7.63
N MET A 127 1.40 -15.42 -7.06
CA MET A 127 1.44 -15.11 -5.62
C MET A 127 1.05 -16.33 -4.78
N ALA A 128 -0.01 -17.07 -5.17
CA ALA A 128 -0.44 -18.28 -4.49
C ALA A 128 0.64 -19.36 -4.53
N GLU A 129 1.22 -19.65 -5.69
CA GLU A 129 2.31 -20.61 -5.85
C GLU A 129 3.51 -20.24 -4.97
N SER A 130 3.85 -18.94 -4.93
CA SER A 130 4.94 -18.44 -4.07
C SER A 130 4.63 -18.70 -2.59
N LEU A 131 3.40 -18.44 -2.15
CA LEU A 131 2.98 -18.69 -0.77
C LEU A 131 2.96 -20.19 -0.42
N TYR A 132 2.53 -21.06 -1.34
CA TYR A 132 2.61 -22.51 -1.14
C TYR A 132 4.06 -22.99 -1.01
N LYS A 133 4.98 -22.47 -1.83
CA LYS A 133 6.42 -22.77 -1.75
C LYS A 133 7.07 -22.26 -0.46
N LEU A 134 6.53 -21.18 0.12
CA LEU A 134 6.94 -20.68 1.44
C LEU A 134 6.33 -21.48 2.62
N GLY A 135 5.51 -22.50 2.31
CA GLY A 135 4.93 -23.40 3.32
C GLY A 135 3.61 -22.90 3.93
N TYR A 136 2.91 -21.97 3.28
CA TYR A 136 1.55 -21.56 3.67
C TYR A 136 0.48 -22.40 2.97
N GLY A 137 -0.77 -22.30 3.44
CA GLY A 137 -1.92 -23.00 2.88
C GLY A 137 -2.24 -24.32 3.55
N PRO A 138 -3.22 -25.10 3.02
CA PRO A 138 -3.80 -26.28 3.67
C PRO A 138 -2.81 -27.40 3.98
N GLN A 139 -1.73 -27.51 3.20
CA GLN A 139 -0.70 -28.54 3.36
C GLN A 139 0.53 -28.01 4.14
N GLY A 140 0.49 -26.78 4.62
CA GLY A 140 1.57 -26.12 5.32
C GLY A 140 1.13 -25.59 6.70
N SER A 141 1.59 -24.38 7.02
CA SER A 141 1.30 -23.71 8.30
C SER A 141 -0.10 -23.10 8.40
N GLY A 142 -0.96 -23.35 7.42
CA GLY A 142 -2.33 -22.83 7.39
C GLY A 142 -2.50 -21.58 6.50
N PRO A 143 -3.69 -20.98 6.53
CA PRO A 143 -4.01 -19.84 5.67
C PRO A 143 -3.29 -18.57 6.12
N VAL A 144 -3.28 -17.57 5.22
CA VAL A 144 -2.79 -16.21 5.47
C VAL A 144 -3.95 -15.22 5.40
N ASP A 145 -3.77 -14.04 6.00
CA ASP A 145 -4.60 -12.87 5.74
C ASP A 145 -4.00 -12.06 4.58
N LEU A 146 -4.83 -11.38 3.81
CA LEU A 146 -4.37 -10.54 2.71
C LEU A 146 -4.62 -9.05 2.99
N CYS A 147 -3.71 -8.21 2.50
CA CYS A 147 -3.90 -6.77 2.38
C CYS A 147 -3.54 -6.34 0.95
N GLY A 148 -4.45 -5.66 0.27
CA GLY A 148 -4.19 -5.05 -1.03
C GLY A 148 -4.42 -3.55 -1.00
N TYR A 149 -3.58 -2.79 -1.73
CA TYR A 149 -3.76 -1.36 -1.93
C TYR A 149 -3.79 -1.05 -3.42
N HIS A 150 -4.73 -0.20 -3.87
CA HIS A 150 -4.95 0.11 -5.27
C HIS A 150 -5.00 -1.17 -6.14
N SER A 151 -4.13 -1.32 -7.14
CA SER A 151 -4.06 -2.54 -7.99
C SER A 151 -3.91 -3.84 -7.18
N GLY A 152 -3.27 -3.78 -6.03
CA GLY A 152 -3.14 -4.91 -5.11
C GLY A 152 -4.47 -5.42 -4.54
N THR A 153 -5.52 -4.59 -4.52
CA THR A 153 -6.86 -5.02 -4.09
C THR A 153 -7.46 -6.06 -5.02
N PHE A 154 -7.29 -5.89 -6.34
CA PHE A 154 -7.79 -6.86 -7.33
C PHE A 154 -7.00 -8.17 -7.29
N VAL A 155 -5.68 -8.10 -7.08
CA VAL A 155 -4.87 -9.31 -6.92
C VAL A 155 -5.24 -10.04 -5.63
N ALA A 156 -5.48 -9.31 -4.51
CA ALA A 156 -5.94 -9.90 -3.25
C ALA A 156 -7.32 -10.57 -3.40
N MET A 157 -8.24 -9.90 -4.09
CA MET A 157 -9.58 -10.41 -4.36
C MET A 157 -9.51 -11.69 -5.19
N GLU A 158 -8.81 -11.66 -6.33
CA GLU A 158 -8.69 -12.82 -7.21
C GLU A 158 -7.98 -13.98 -6.54
N LEU A 159 -6.91 -13.74 -5.77
CA LEU A 159 -6.21 -14.77 -5.02
C LEU A 159 -7.14 -15.44 -4.00
N ALA A 160 -7.95 -14.67 -3.28
CA ALA A 160 -8.91 -15.23 -2.33
C ALA A 160 -10.03 -16.02 -3.01
N ILE A 161 -10.47 -15.61 -4.20
CA ILE A 161 -11.50 -16.32 -4.98
C ILE A 161 -10.94 -17.62 -5.57
N SER A 162 -9.75 -17.57 -6.19
CA SER A 162 -9.17 -18.70 -6.91
C SER A 162 -8.47 -19.70 -5.99
N HIS A 163 -7.97 -19.25 -4.82
CA HIS A 163 -7.28 -20.08 -3.83
C HIS A 163 -7.92 -19.95 -2.43
N PRO A 164 -9.20 -20.26 -2.26
CA PRO A 164 -9.96 -19.93 -1.03
C PRO A 164 -9.42 -20.59 0.24
N ALA A 165 -8.79 -21.76 0.13
CA ALA A 165 -8.20 -22.44 1.28
C ALA A 165 -6.86 -21.84 1.75
N LEU A 166 -6.23 -20.99 0.92
CA LEU A 166 -5.00 -20.29 1.26
C LEU A 166 -5.29 -19.02 2.06
N VAL A 167 -6.50 -18.45 1.95
CA VAL A 167 -6.84 -17.14 2.49
C VAL A 167 -7.86 -17.28 3.63
N ARG A 168 -7.65 -16.50 4.71
CA ARG A 168 -8.62 -16.40 5.81
C ARG A 168 -9.48 -15.14 5.72
N LYS A 169 -8.86 -13.98 5.61
CA LYS A 169 -9.50 -12.66 5.58
C LYS A 169 -8.81 -11.76 4.57
N VAL A 170 -9.53 -10.75 4.09
CA VAL A 170 -9.03 -9.80 3.10
C VAL A 170 -9.21 -8.38 3.61
N VAL A 171 -8.16 -7.56 3.51
CA VAL A 171 -8.20 -6.12 3.71
C VAL A 171 -7.94 -5.44 2.38
N MET A 172 -8.81 -4.55 1.97
CA MET A 172 -8.71 -3.80 0.72
C MET A 172 -8.67 -2.31 1.03
N VAL A 173 -7.75 -1.58 0.40
CA VAL A 173 -7.56 -0.16 0.66
C VAL A 173 -7.52 0.61 -0.66
N GLY A 174 -8.41 1.59 -0.84
CA GLY A 174 -8.45 2.44 -2.02
C GLY A 174 -8.57 1.65 -3.32
N ILE A 175 -9.75 1.12 -3.61
CA ILE A 175 -10.01 0.19 -4.71
C ILE A 175 -10.17 0.94 -6.04
N PRO A 176 -9.36 0.67 -7.09
CA PRO A 176 -9.41 1.37 -8.36
C PRO A 176 -10.48 0.78 -9.30
N TYR A 177 -11.74 0.76 -8.86
CA TYR A 177 -12.86 0.24 -9.64
C TYR A 177 -13.43 1.33 -10.53
N PHE A 178 -12.95 1.41 -11.75
CA PHE A 178 -13.45 2.29 -12.78
C PHE A 178 -14.40 1.55 -13.73
N GLU A 179 -15.38 2.25 -14.25
CA GLU A 179 -16.41 1.69 -15.15
C GLU A 179 -16.51 2.48 -16.46
N GLY A 180 -17.10 1.87 -17.46
CA GLY A 180 -17.46 2.50 -18.72
C GLY A 180 -16.34 3.28 -19.42
N PRO A 181 -16.63 4.50 -19.93
CA PRO A 181 -15.66 5.31 -20.68
C PRO A 181 -14.41 5.71 -19.87
N GLU A 182 -14.55 5.94 -18.56
CA GLU A 182 -13.43 6.31 -17.69
C GLU A 182 -12.40 5.17 -17.59
N ARG A 183 -12.88 3.93 -17.42
CA ARG A 183 -12.03 2.73 -17.41
C ARG A 183 -11.27 2.57 -18.73
N GLN A 184 -11.95 2.80 -19.85
CA GLN A 184 -11.36 2.70 -21.18
C GLN A 184 -10.27 3.76 -21.40
N GLU A 185 -10.53 5.04 -21.05
CA GLU A 185 -9.55 6.11 -21.15
C GLU A 185 -8.30 5.86 -20.31
N LEU A 186 -8.49 5.41 -19.07
CA LEU A 186 -7.39 5.07 -18.17
C LEU A 186 -6.57 3.89 -18.71
N TRP A 187 -7.24 2.86 -19.24
CA TRP A 187 -6.57 1.73 -19.86
C TRP A 187 -5.70 2.15 -21.06
N GLU A 188 -6.24 2.92 -21.99
CA GLU A 188 -5.51 3.41 -23.15
C GLU A 188 -4.28 4.24 -22.76
N ARG A 189 -4.46 5.15 -21.80
CA ARG A 189 -3.40 6.05 -21.34
C ARG A 189 -2.28 5.35 -20.55
N LEU A 190 -2.61 4.37 -19.70
CA LEU A 190 -1.67 3.81 -18.72
C LEU A 190 -1.09 2.45 -19.12
N SER A 191 -1.68 1.77 -20.10
CA SER A 191 -1.26 0.41 -20.50
C SER A 191 -0.24 0.40 -21.65
N GLU A 192 0.05 1.55 -22.25
CA GLU A 192 1.00 1.65 -23.34
C GLU A 192 2.44 1.54 -22.84
N ILE A 193 3.20 0.59 -23.40
CA ILE A 193 4.65 0.48 -23.17
C ILE A 193 5.36 1.48 -24.08
N LYS A 194 5.87 2.56 -23.48
CA LYS A 194 6.61 3.58 -24.24
C LYS A 194 7.97 3.06 -24.70
N PRO A 195 8.43 3.40 -25.92
CA PRO A 195 9.80 3.14 -26.34
C PRO A 195 10.79 3.94 -25.48
N TRP A 196 12.05 3.47 -25.44
CA TRP A 196 13.05 4.07 -24.55
C TRP A 196 13.22 5.60 -24.65
N PRO A 197 13.23 6.22 -25.84
CA PRO A 197 13.28 7.69 -25.92
C PRO A 197 12.13 8.40 -25.21
N ASP A 198 10.92 7.83 -25.26
CA ASP A 198 9.73 8.39 -24.61
C ASP A 198 9.67 8.08 -23.11
N ALA A 199 10.44 7.11 -22.65
CA ALA A 199 10.55 6.76 -21.23
C ALA A 199 11.09 7.94 -20.40
N HIS A 200 11.83 8.87 -20.97
CA HIS A 200 12.28 10.08 -20.27
C HIS A 200 11.11 10.94 -19.82
N ALA A 201 10.12 11.17 -20.68
CA ALA A 201 8.93 11.96 -20.32
C ALA A 201 8.10 11.25 -19.24
N ALA A 202 7.98 9.91 -19.32
CA ALA A 202 7.30 9.13 -18.28
C ALA A 202 8.04 9.21 -16.93
N THR A 203 9.37 9.14 -16.94
CA THR A 203 10.21 9.27 -15.74
C THR A 203 10.08 10.67 -15.12
N GLN A 204 10.00 11.71 -15.94
CA GLN A 204 9.77 13.07 -15.47
C GLN A 204 8.39 13.19 -14.79
N ALA A 205 7.34 12.62 -15.38
CA ALA A 205 6.01 12.59 -14.80
C ALA A 205 5.97 11.81 -13.45
N ASP A 206 6.70 10.70 -13.38
CA ASP A 206 6.85 9.94 -12.14
C ASP A 206 7.58 10.74 -11.05
N TRP A 207 8.60 11.53 -11.42
CA TRP A 207 9.28 12.45 -10.49
C TRP A 207 8.32 13.52 -9.96
N GLU A 208 7.60 14.21 -10.85
CA GLU A 208 6.63 15.21 -10.45
C GLU A 208 5.58 14.65 -9.50
N PHE A 209 5.05 13.46 -9.80
CA PHE A 209 4.04 12.80 -8.96
C PHE A 209 4.61 12.36 -7.61
N ALA A 210 5.71 11.59 -7.61
CA ALA A 210 6.22 10.97 -6.39
C ALA A 210 6.96 11.95 -5.48
N VAL A 211 7.64 12.96 -6.04
CA VAL A 211 8.53 13.85 -5.29
C VAL A 211 7.94 15.26 -5.13
N GLU A 212 7.55 15.91 -6.23
CA GLU A 212 7.13 17.33 -6.18
C GLU A 212 5.70 17.46 -5.62
N LYS A 213 4.76 16.62 -6.09
CA LYS A 213 3.34 16.62 -5.69
C LYS A 213 3.03 15.69 -4.53
N ARG A 214 4.04 15.07 -3.92
CA ARG A 214 3.84 14.15 -2.78
C ARG A 214 3.03 14.76 -1.65
N ASN A 215 2.36 13.95 -0.86
CA ASN A 215 1.86 14.35 0.45
C ASN A 215 3.05 14.90 1.27
N LYS A 216 2.92 16.12 1.81
CA LYS A 216 4.04 16.82 2.49
C LYS A 216 4.47 16.14 3.79
N SER A 217 3.66 15.26 4.36
CA SER A 217 4.02 14.41 5.50
C SER A 217 4.94 13.25 5.09
N VAL A 218 5.00 12.87 3.82
CA VAL A 218 5.98 11.90 3.31
C VAL A 218 7.34 12.58 3.21
N THR A 219 8.37 12.02 3.84
CA THR A 219 9.72 12.57 3.80
C THR A 219 10.28 12.61 2.37
N LEU A 220 11.21 13.52 2.09
CA LEU A 220 11.83 13.59 0.75
C LEU A 220 12.59 12.31 0.41
N GLU A 221 13.27 11.70 1.38
CA GLU A 221 13.98 10.42 1.22
C GLU A 221 13.01 9.30 0.81
N ARG A 222 11.85 9.20 1.48
CA ARG A 222 10.83 8.21 1.15
C ARG A 222 10.21 8.46 -0.22
N ALA A 223 9.91 9.70 -0.54
CA ALA A 223 9.40 10.11 -1.85
C ALA A 223 10.38 9.77 -2.97
N TYR A 224 11.68 10.01 -2.75
CA TYR A 224 12.73 9.64 -3.69
C TYR A 224 12.85 8.13 -3.88
N THR A 225 12.73 7.35 -2.81
CA THR A 225 12.69 5.88 -2.88
C THR A 225 11.52 5.41 -3.72
N ASN A 226 10.32 5.96 -3.50
CA ASN A 226 9.12 5.64 -4.28
C ASN A 226 9.29 6.00 -5.76
N PHE A 227 9.92 7.15 -6.07
CA PHE A 227 10.27 7.53 -7.44
C PHE A 227 11.20 6.51 -8.11
N LEU A 228 12.27 6.09 -7.42
CA LEU A 228 13.23 5.11 -7.98
C LEU A 228 12.56 3.76 -8.28
N GLU A 229 11.63 3.32 -7.45
CA GLU A 229 10.84 2.10 -7.70
C GLU A 229 9.95 2.25 -8.94
N SER A 230 9.25 3.37 -9.08
CA SER A 230 8.42 3.66 -10.26
C SER A 230 9.26 3.75 -11.54
N ALA A 231 10.37 4.46 -11.50
CA ALA A 231 11.27 4.59 -12.65
C ALA A 231 11.86 3.25 -13.09
N ARG A 232 12.23 2.39 -12.13
CA ARG A 232 12.73 1.03 -12.42
C ARG A 232 11.66 0.15 -13.07
N ALA A 233 10.41 0.34 -12.72
CA ALA A 233 9.26 -0.43 -13.18
C ALA A 233 8.74 -0.01 -14.56
N TRP A 234 9.43 0.83 -15.31
CA TRP A 234 8.92 1.46 -16.53
C TRP A 234 8.31 0.50 -17.57
N GLN A 235 8.81 -0.74 -17.69
CA GLN A 235 8.22 -1.77 -18.57
C GLN A 235 7.15 -2.62 -17.85
N GLY A 236 7.30 -2.88 -16.56
CA GLY A 236 6.36 -3.67 -15.75
C GLY A 236 5.08 -2.91 -15.44
N LYS A 237 5.19 -1.62 -15.14
CA LYS A 237 4.09 -0.74 -14.78
C LYS A 237 2.92 -0.75 -15.77
N PRO A 238 3.10 -0.54 -17.09
CA PRO A 238 1.98 -0.57 -18.04
C PRO A 238 1.40 -1.98 -18.23
N ARG A 239 2.17 -3.04 -18.05
CA ARG A 239 1.66 -4.42 -18.11
C ARG A 239 0.69 -4.70 -16.97
N ILE A 240 0.99 -4.25 -15.76
CA ILE A 240 0.07 -4.40 -14.62
C ILE A 240 -1.16 -3.52 -14.80
N TYR A 241 -1.05 -2.28 -15.29
CA TYR A 241 -2.22 -1.46 -15.61
C TYR A 241 -3.11 -2.15 -16.66
N ASN A 242 -2.51 -2.74 -17.72
CA ASN A 242 -3.27 -3.52 -18.69
C ASN A 242 -4.05 -4.67 -18.04
N ALA A 243 -3.43 -5.41 -17.12
CA ALA A 243 -4.10 -6.48 -16.38
C ALA A 243 -5.25 -5.96 -15.50
N VAL A 244 -5.01 -4.89 -14.76
CA VAL A 244 -5.96 -4.28 -13.80
C VAL A 244 -7.19 -3.71 -14.50
N PHE A 245 -7.01 -2.91 -15.56
CA PHE A 245 -8.13 -2.29 -16.28
C PHE A 245 -8.94 -3.28 -17.13
N ARG A 246 -8.39 -4.46 -17.44
CA ARG A 246 -9.12 -5.54 -18.12
C ARG A 246 -9.74 -6.55 -17.18
N TYR A 247 -9.50 -6.43 -15.88
CA TYR A 247 -10.06 -7.33 -14.89
C TYR A 247 -11.55 -7.08 -14.71
N PRO A 248 -12.42 -8.11 -14.87
CA PRO A 248 -13.87 -7.98 -14.76
C PRO A 248 -14.29 -7.97 -13.28
N ALA A 249 -13.90 -6.90 -12.55
CA ALA A 249 -14.07 -6.82 -11.11
C ALA A 249 -15.55 -6.93 -10.69
N GLU A 250 -16.46 -6.41 -11.52
CA GLU A 250 -17.91 -6.48 -11.34
C GLU A 250 -18.45 -7.91 -11.31
N ASP A 251 -17.89 -8.81 -12.12
CA ASP A 251 -18.27 -10.22 -12.17
C ASP A 251 -17.57 -11.05 -11.07
N ARG A 252 -16.40 -10.59 -10.62
CA ARG A 252 -15.58 -11.32 -9.65
C ARG A 252 -15.93 -10.99 -8.21
N ALA A 253 -16.22 -9.73 -7.89
CA ALA A 253 -16.48 -9.27 -6.53
C ALA A 253 -17.60 -10.08 -5.82
N PRO A 254 -18.73 -10.44 -6.45
CA PRO A 254 -19.77 -11.25 -5.83
C PRO A 254 -19.30 -12.67 -5.42
N LEU A 255 -18.17 -13.15 -5.96
CA LEU A 255 -17.61 -14.47 -5.65
C LEU A 255 -16.68 -14.46 -4.43
N LEU A 256 -16.30 -13.29 -3.91
CA LEU A 256 -15.44 -13.17 -2.73
C LEU A 256 -16.23 -13.47 -1.45
N SER A 257 -16.21 -14.73 -1.02
CA SER A 257 -16.94 -15.19 0.17
C SER A 257 -16.25 -14.88 1.50
N HIS A 258 -14.97 -14.48 1.47
CA HIS A 258 -14.17 -14.19 2.65
C HIS A 258 -14.65 -12.93 3.38
N SER A 259 -14.51 -12.92 4.71
CA SER A 259 -14.68 -11.67 5.47
C SER A 259 -13.70 -10.61 4.95
N THR A 260 -14.24 -9.48 4.53
CA THR A 260 -13.48 -8.42 3.88
C THR A 260 -13.64 -7.10 4.63
N LEU A 261 -12.53 -6.44 4.91
CA LEU A 261 -12.50 -5.07 5.42
C LEU A 261 -12.07 -4.12 4.30
N VAL A 262 -12.88 -3.14 3.98
CA VAL A 262 -12.53 -2.05 3.06
C VAL A 262 -12.20 -0.81 3.87
N LEU A 263 -10.95 -0.36 3.82
CA LEU A 263 -10.52 0.93 4.35
C LEU A 263 -10.58 1.95 3.20
N ASN A 264 -11.42 2.95 3.36
CA ASN A 264 -11.76 3.89 2.30
C ASN A 264 -11.24 5.31 2.60
N PRO A 265 -10.00 5.65 2.17
CA PRO A 265 -9.43 6.98 2.37
C PRO A 265 -10.16 8.03 1.52
N HIS A 266 -10.17 9.28 2.01
CA HIS A 266 -10.74 10.43 1.30
C HIS A 266 -9.79 10.90 0.19
N ALA A 267 -9.74 10.14 -0.89
CA ALA A 267 -8.93 10.38 -2.08
C ALA A 267 -9.75 10.10 -3.35
N ASP A 268 -9.14 10.22 -4.52
CA ASP A 268 -9.83 10.07 -5.82
C ASP A 268 -10.56 8.73 -6.00
N LEU A 269 -10.13 7.69 -5.28
CA LEU A 269 -10.75 6.36 -5.35
C LEU A 269 -11.89 6.14 -4.33
N MET A 270 -12.30 7.15 -3.58
CA MET A 270 -13.30 6.99 -2.51
C MET A 270 -14.63 6.43 -3.04
N GLU A 271 -15.19 7.03 -4.09
CA GLU A 271 -16.46 6.57 -4.67
C GLU A 271 -16.31 5.24 -5.42
N HIS A 272 -15.19 5.04 -6.11
CA HIS A 272 -14.86 3.77 -6.77
C HIS A 272 -14.76 2.61 -5.77
N SER A 273 -14.15 2.86 -4.59
CA SER A 273 -14.09 1.88 -3.52
C SER A 273 -15.46 1.52 -2.97
N ARG A 274 -16.35 2.51 -2.79
CA ARG A 274 -17.74 2.28 -2.35
C ARG A 274 -18.53 1.47 -3.38
N ALA A 275 -18.37 1.78 -4.66
CA ALA A 275 -19.05 1.08 -5.74
C ALA A 275 -18.68 -0.41 -5.77
N LEU A 276 -17.39 -0.76 -5.69
CA LEU A 276 -17.00 -2.17 -5.62
C LEU A 276 -17.42 -2.82 -4.29
N ALA A 277 -17.27 -2.13 -3.17
CA ALA A 277 -17.65 -2.66 -1.86
C ALA A 277 -19.13 -3.08 -1.82
N ALA A 278 -20.01 -2.37 -2.52
CA ALA A 278 -21.42 -2.69 -2.63
C ALA A 278 -21.69 -4.04 -3.36
N LEU A 279 -20.73 -4.56 -4.11
CA LEU A 279 -20.82 -5.86 -4.80
C LEU A 279 -20.29 -7.02 -3.93
N LEU A 280 -19.59 -6.74 -2.83
CA LEU A 280 -18.98 -7.75 -1.95
C LEU A 280 -20.02 -8.34 -0.99
N PRO A 281 -20.15 -9.68 -0.89
CA PRO A 281 -21.19 -10.30 -0.08
C PRO A 281 -20.94 -10.23 1.44
N ASN A 282 -19.68 -10.11 1.86
CA ASN A 282 -19.28 -10.14 3.28
C ASN A 282 -18.24 -9.04 3.54
N VAL A 283 -18.69 -7.80 3.65
CA VAL A 283 -17.84 -6.61 3.73
C VAL A 283 -18.18 -5.73 4.91
N GLU A 284 -17.13 -5.25 5.58
CA GLU A 284 -17.16 -4.10 6.49
C GLU A 284 -16.44 -2.94 5.80
N VAL A 285 -17.06 -1.76 5.74
CA VAL A 285 -16.46 -0.55 5.16
C VAL A 285 -16.19 0.45 6.27
N VAL A 286 -14.94 0.91 6.35
CA VAL A 286 -14.49 1.94 7.27
C VAL A 286 -14.01 3.14 6.47
N GLU A 287 -14.74 4.24 6.58
CA GLU A 287 -14.36 5.51 5.97
C GLU A 287 -13.23 6.17 6.76
N LEU A 288 -12.24 6.71 6.04
CA LEU A 288 -11.08 7.39 6.59
C LEU A 288 -11.01 8.83 6.05
N PRO A 289 -11.91 9.73 6.52
CA PRO A 289 -12.10 11.06 5.93
C PRO A 289 -10.88 11.97 6.07
N ASP A 290 -10.04 11.71 7.06
CA ASP A 290 -8.85 12.52 7.36
C ASP A 290 -7.58 12.02 6.64
N LEU A 291 -7.65 10.86 5.99
CA LEU A 291 -6.52 10.25 5.27
C LEU A 291 -6.69 10.38 3.76
N GLN A 292 -5.61 10.78 3.11
CA GLN A 292 -5.53 10.95 1.66
C GLN A 292 -4.47 10.01 1.05
N TYR A 293 -3.68 10.51 0.09
CA TYR A 293 -2.62 9.74 -0.55
C TYR A 293 -1.45 9.43 0.39
N GLY A 294 -0.75 8.32 0.10
CA GLY A 294 0.44 7.92 0.83
C GLY A 294 0.14 7.37 2.23
N ILE A 295 -1.05 6.85 2.45
CA ILE A 295 -1.57 6.49 3.78
C ILE A 295 -0.69 5.47 4.52
N PHE A 296 -0.01 4.57 3.81
CA PHE A 296 0.91 3.60 4.41
C PHE A 296 2.24 4.23 4.86
N ASP A 297 2.54 5.43 4.37
CA ASP A 297 3.71 6.22 4.79
C ASP A 297 3.35 7.25 5.87
N VAL A 298 2.12 7.79 5.86
CA VAL A 298 1.73 8.90 6.74
C VAL A 298 0.90 8.47 7.95
N ALA A 299 0.22 7.33 7.90
CA ALA A 299 -0.67 6.85 8.96
C ALA A 299 -0.56 5.32 9.20
N PRO A 300 0.64 4.72 9.25
CA PRO A 300 0.79 3.28 9.40
C PRO A 300 0.20 2.75 10.71
N GLU A 301 0.33 3.51 11.81
CA GLU A 301 -0.23 3.18 13.12
C GLU A 301 -1.76 3.16 13.11
N GLU A 302 -2.39 4.18 12.52
CA GLU A 302 -3.84 4.25 12.42
C GLU A 302 -4.39 3.10 11.59
N LEU A 303 -3.76 2.79 10.44
CA LEU A 303 -4.14 1.64 9.63
C LEU A 303 -4.00 0.33 10.40
N ALA A 304 -2.88 0.13 11.12
CA ALA A 304 -2.69 -1.06 11.95
C ALA A 304 -3.75 -1.15 13.07
N ALA A 305 -4.11 -0.02 13.69
CA ALA A 305 -5.16 0.03 14.72
C ALA A 305 -6.55 -0.34 14.18
N ARG A 306 -6.86 -0.02 12.93
CA ARG A 306 -8.11 -0.42 12.27
C ARG A 306 -8.11 -1.89 11.84
N VAL A 307 -6.97 -2.38 11.35
CA VAL A 307 -6.83 -3.76 10.84
C VAL A 307 -6.77 -4.80 11.97
N ARG A 308 -6.08 -4.53 13.07
CA ARG A 308 -5.92 -5.51 14.17
C ARG A 308 -7.23 -6.08 14.72
N PRO A 309 -8.26 -5.27 15.08
CA PRO A 309 -9.52 -5.80 15.59
C PRO A 309 -10.21 -6.72 14.59
N PHE A 310 -10.24 -6.32 13.31
CA PHE A 310 -10.81 -7.15 12.24
C PHE A 310 -10.11 -8.51 12.13
N LEU A 311 -8.77 -8.55 12.17
CA LEU A 311 -8.01 -9.79 12.07
C LEU A 311 -8.19 -10.70 13.31
N LYS A 312 -8.40 -10.12 14.51
CA LYS A 312 -8.61 -10.86 15.77
C LYS A 312 -10.05 -11.35 15.93
N ALA A 313 -11.02 -10.78 15.26
CA ALA A 313 -12.40 -11.26 15.30
C ALA A 313 -12.48 -12.71 14.79
N PRO A 314 -13.32 -13.59 15.36
CA PRO A 314 -13.60 -14.91 14.81
C PRO A 314 -14.12 -14.79 13.36
N LYS A 315 -14.09 -15.95 12.66
CA LYS A 315 -14.66 -16.03 11.29
C LYS A 315 -16.14 -15.80 11.30
#